data_762f3ec8bc8e5fa8add574a5e022a08a
#
_entry.id   762f3ec8bc8e5fa8add574a5e022a08a
#
_cell.length_a   1.000
_cell.length_b   1.000
_cell.length_c   1.000
_cell.angle_alpha   90.00
_cell.angle_beta   90.00
_cell.angle_gamma   90.00
#
_symmetry.space_group_name_H-M   'P 1'
#
loop_
_entity.id
_entity.type
_entity.pdbx_description
1 polymer ?
#
loop_
_entity_poly.entity_id
_entity_poly.type
_entity_poly.pdbx_seq_one_letter_code
_entity_poly.pdbx_strand_id
1 'polypeptide(L)'
;MTTLITGATGKLGGLTTGHLLDRVPATEVAVSVRDPAKAAALAAKGVDVRRGDFDRPEELDFTGVDRLLLISADGPDDVRITKQAAAVRAARDAGVGHIAYTSVVDAPTTPIGFARVHRATEEVIAASGIPYTFLRNAMYHENYTLPLAAAYERGALISAAGDGGNATASRDDLALAAAVVLSTDGHENTAYELTGPRAWTFAELAALASRATGKPLAHQEVRPVDYLAELRAGGVPDFLAELFVDHHAHIRDGVLSTVRPDLEELVGRPLTTIEQAVRVSLT
;
A
#
# COMPACT_ATOMS: atom_id res chain seq x y z
N MET A 1 18.69 15.10 10.80
CA MET A 1 17.28 15.22 10.34
C MET A 1 16.53 13.97 10.78
N THR A 2 15.42 14.11 11.49
CA THR A 2 14.68 12.93 12.00
C THR A 2 13.51 12.57 11.10
N THR A 3 13.52 11.35 10.58
CA THR A 3 12.42 10.79 9.77
C THR A 3 11.66 9.77 10.57
N LEU A 4 10.34 9.97 10.76
CA LEU A 4 9.48 9.03 11.49
C LEU A 4 8.55 8.27 10.55
N ILE A 5 8.45 6.96 10.75
CA ILE A 5 7.54 6.07 10.00
C ILE A 5 6.47 5.53 10.95
N THR A 6 5.19 5.79 10.65
CA THR A 6 4.08 5.13 11.33
C THR A 6 3.87 3.72 10.78
N GLY A 7 3.32 2.80 11.58
CA GLY A 7 3.03 1.45 11.10
C GLY A 7 4.26 0.62 10.69
N ALA A 8 5.43 0.92 11.23
CA ALA A 8 6.71 0.28 10.88
C ALA A 8 6.76 -1.25 11.14
N THR A 9 5.86 -1.79 11.96
CA THR A 9 5.73 -3.25 12.18
C THR A 9 4.80 -3.92 11.17
N GLY A 10 4.17 -3.15 10.29
CA GLY A 10 3.35 -3.66 9.19
C GLY A 10 4.20 -4.03 7.96
N LYS A 11 3.54 -4.66 6.97
CA LYS A 11 4.24 -5.16 5.76
C LYS A 11 4.91 -4.04 4.95
N LEU A 12 4.21 -2.94 4.67
CA LEU A 12 4.77 -1.80 3.93
C LEU A 12 5.76 -1.02 4.78
N GLY A 13 5.37 -0.66 6.01
CA GLY A 13 6.21 0.14 6.90
C GLY A 13 7.52 -0.54 7.28
N GLY A 14 7.50 -1.87 7.46
CA GLY A 14 8.72 -2.64 7.72
C GLY A 14 9.70 -2.60 6.55
N LEU A 15 9.21 -2.80 5.32
CA LEU A 15 10.03 -2.69 4.10
C LEU A 15 10.56 -1.26 3.92
N THR A 16 9.70 -0.25 4.09
CA THR A 16 10.14 1.16 3.99
C THR A 16 11.21 1.50 5.03
N THR A 17 11.05 1.02 6.27
CA THR A 17 12.05 1.22 7.32
C THR A 17 13.38 0.55 6.95
N GLY A 18 13.33 -0.67 6.37
CA GLY A 18 14.53 -1.35 5.87
C GLY A 18 15.25 -0.53 4.82
N HIS A 19 14.56 -0.15 3.74
CA HIS A 19 15.13 0.67 2.68
C HIS A 19 15.63 2.04 3.15
N LEU A 20 14.95 2.65 4.14
CA LEU A 20 15.41 3.92 4.71
C LEU A 20 16.72 3.76 5.49
N LEU A 21 16.87 2.68 6.25
CA LEU A 21 18.10 2.38 7.00
C LEU A 21 19.32 2.10 6.10
N ASP A 22 19.09 1.70 4.85
CA ASP A 22 20.16 1.56 3.84
C ASP A 22 20.60 2.92 3.25
N ARG A 23 19.87 4.01 3.54
CA ARG A 23 20.06 5.36 2.98
C ARG A 23 20.50 6.40 3.98
N VAL A 24 20.08 6.27 5.24
CA VAL A 24 20.38 7.25 6.31
C VAL A 24 20.81 6.51 7.59
N PRO A 25 21.58 7.17 8.48
CA PRO A 25 21.96 6.59 9.78
C PRO A 25 20.73 6.22 10.61
N ALA A 26 20.80 5.09 11.32
CA ALA A 26 19.69 4.64 12.18
C ALA A 26 19.27 5.66 13.25
N THR A 27 20.21 6.50 13.69
CA THR A 27 19.96 7.59 14.65
C THR A 27 19.11 8.73 14.08
N GLU A 28 18.93 8.77 12.78
CA GLU A 28 18.03 9.72 12.09
C GLU A 28 16.64 9.10 11.80
N VAL A 29 16.43 7.85 12.15
CA VAL A 29 15.17 7.14 11.91
C VAL A 29 14.42 6.94 13.23
N ALA A 30 13.15 7.32 13.24
CA ALA A 30 12.21 7.03 14.30
C ALA A 30 11.06 6.18 13.74
N VAL A 31 10.44 5.36 14.57
CA VAL A 31 9.25 4.58 14.22
C VAL A 31 8.18 4.74 15.30
N SER A 32 6.92 4.91 14.87
CA SER A 32 5.76 4.94 15.75
C SER A 32 5.00 3.62 15.62
N VAL A 33 4.90 2.88 16.73
CA VAL A 33 4.31 1.53 16.77
C VAL A 33 3.40 1.36 18.00
N ARG A 34 2.31 0.59 17.86
CA ARG A 34 1.38 0.29 18.97
C ARG A 34 2.06 -0.51 20.08
N ASP A 35 2.93 -1.42 19.70
CA ASP A 35 3.66 -2.32 20.63
C ASP A 35 5.16 -2.20 20.36
N PRO A 36 5.90 -1.42 21.17
CA PRO A 36 7.34 -1.26 21.04
C PRO A 36 8.14 -2.56 21.09
N ALA A 37 7.64 -3.60 21.77
CA ALA A 37 8.32 -4.89 21.83
C ALA A 37 8.47 -5.55 20.46
N LYS A 38 7.54 -5.32 19.54
CA LYS A 38 7.60 -5.81 18.15
C LYS A 38 8.66 -5.08 17.30
N ALA A 39 9.17 -3.95 17.78
CA ALA A 39 10.22 -3.16 17.12
C ALA A 39 11.58 -3.28 17.83
N ALA A 40 11.75 -4.24 18.74
CA ALA A 40 12.99 -4.43 19.50
C ALA A 40 14.24 -4.60 18.59
N ALA A 41 14.10 -5.26 17.45
CA ALA A 41 15.18 -5.42 16.48
C ALA A 41 15.58 -4.08 15.81
N LEU A 42 14.65 -3.12 15.67
CA LEU A 42 14.94 -1.77 15.19
C LEU A 42 15.63 -0.95 16.27
N ALA A 43 15.15 -1.04 17.53
CA ALA A 43 15.80 -0.38 18.67
C ALA A 43 17.26 -0.85 18.83
N ALA A 44 17.53 -2.14 18.66
CA ALA A 44 18.89 -2.70 18.72
C ALA A 44 19.82 -2.16 17.61
N LYS A 45 19.27 -1.64 16.51
CA LYS A 45 20.02 -0.95 15.45
C LYS A 45 20.23 0.56 15.71
N GLY A 46 19.67 1.09 16.81
CA GLY A 46 19.75 2.51 17.16
C GLY A 46 18.60 3.37 16.61
N VAL A 47 17.53 2.75 16.12
CA VAL A 47 16.30 3.46 15.70
C VAL A 47 15.54 3.94 16.95
N ASP A 48 15.03 5.16 16.94
CA ASP A 48 14.15 5.69 17.98
C ASP A 48 12.76 5.04 17.87
N VAL A 49 12.41 4.22 18.86
CA VAL A 49 11.13 3.49 18.87
C VAL A 49 10.15 4.19 19.81
N ARG A 50 9.15 4.84 19.24
CA ARG A 50 8.10 5.56 19.97
C ARG A 50 6.83 4.73 20.03
N ARG A 51 6.12 4.80 21.14
CA ARG A 51 4.76 4.27 21.22
C ARG A 51 3.81 5.24 20.53
N GLY A 52 2.90 4.73 19.70
CA GLY A 52 1.85 5.53 19.07
C GLY A 52 0.74 4.66 18.54
N ASP A 53 -0.48 5.05 18.86
CA ASP A 53 -1.70 4.35 18.45
C ASP A 53 -2.69 5.35 17.85
N PHE A 54 -3.15 5.10 16.64
CA PHE A 54 -4.17 5.95 16.00
C PHE A 54 -5.53 5.89 16.71
N ASP A 55 -5.77 4.86 17.52
CA ASP A 55 -6.95 4.79 18.40
C ASP A 55 -6.83 5.72 19.62
N ARG A 56 -5.63 6.17 19.91
CA ARG A 56 -5.28 7.07 21.02
C ARG A 56 -4.38 8.18 20.51
N PRO A 57 -4.95 9.17 19.79
CA PRO A 57 -4.15 10.23 19.15
C PRO A 57 -3.26 11.02 20.11
N GLU A 58 -3.61 11.07 21.39
CA GLU A 58 -2.82 11.68 22.46
C GLU A 58 -1.50 10.93 22.76
N GLU A 59 -1.37 9.69 22.31
CA GLU A 59 -0.14 8.90 22.40
C GLU A 59 0.80 9.10 21.17
N LEU A 60 0.37 9.84 20.16
CA LEU A 60 1.19 10.11 18.98
C LEU A 60 2.24 11.18 19.30
N ASP A 61 3.50 10.76 19.42
CA ASP A 61 4.63 11.67 19.66
C ASP A 61 5.43 11.89 18.37
N PHE A 62 5.27 13.09 17.79
CA PHE A 62 6.01 13.58 16.63
C PHE A 62 7.01 14.69 16.98
N THR A 63 7.37 14.85 18.25
CA THR A 63 8.31 15.87 18.72
C THR A 63 9.66 15.70 18.02
N GLY A 64 10.17 16.78 17.42
CA GLY A 64 11.48 16.80 16.74
C GLY A 64 11.54 16.00 15.45
N VAL A 65 10.39 15.69 14.84
CA VAL A 65 10.30 15.00 13.55
C VAL A 65 10.33 16.01 12.41
N ASP A 66 11.30 15.89 11.52
CA ASP A 66 11.42 16.72 10.33
C ASP A 66 10.53 16.16 9.18
N ARG A 67 10.54 14.83 8.97
CA ARG A 67 9.76 14.14 7.94
C ARG A 67 8.95 13.00 8.54
N LEU A 68 7.67 12.93 8.20
CA LEU A 68 6.74 11.91 8.67
C LEU A 68 6.23 11.08 7.49
N LEU A 69 6.39 9.75 7.54
CA LEU A 69 5.59 8.86 6.72
C LEU A 69 4.32 8.46 7.47
N LEU A 70 3.21 8.98 7.02
CA LEU A 70 1.88 8.61 7.50
C LEU A 70 1.37 7.44 6.65
N ILE A 71 1.48 6.22 7.16
CA ILE A 71 0.89 5.03 6.51
C ILE A 71 -0.59 4.97 6.85
N SER A 72 -1.43 4.81 5.82
CA SER A 72 -2.88 4.73 5.97
C SER A 72 -3.28 3.60 6.91
N ALA A 73 -4.16 3.92 7.87
CA ALA A 73 -4.67 2.96 8.85
C ALA A 73 -5.69 1.98 8.24
N ASP A 74 -5.85 0.82 8.86
CA ASP A 74 -6.90 -0.15 8.55
C ASP A 74 -8.19 0.15 9.31
N GLY A 75 -9.32 -0.39 8.83
CA GLY A 75 -10.62 -0.33 9.48
C GLY A 75 -11.73 0.31 8.64
N PRO A 76 -12.91 0.55 9.22
CA PRO A 76 -14.02 1.23 8.56
C PRO A 76 -13.66 2.67 8.16
N ASP A 77 -14.18 3.14 7.04
CA ASP A 77 -13.82 4.42 6.43
C ASP A 77 -13.90 5.62 7.37
N ASP A 78 -15.03 5.81 8.05
CA ASP A 78 -15.22 6.97 8.92
C ASP A 78 -14.26 6.97 10.13
N VAL A 79 -13.94 5.77 10.63
CA VAL A 79 -12.95 5.58 11.69
C VAL A 79 -11.56 5.93 11.18
N ARG A 80 -11.18 5.44 10.00
CA ARG A 80 -9.88 5.74 9.37
C ARG A 80 -9.72 7.23 9.12
N ILE A 81 -10.75 7.89 8.53
CA ILE A 81 -10.73 9.34 8.27
C ILE A 81 -10.49 10.11 9.57
N THR A 82 -11.24 9.78 10.63
CA THR A 82 -11.11 10.44 11.92
C THR A 82 -9.72 10.28 12.53
N LYS A 83 -9.18 9.06 12.54
CA LYS A 83 -7.85 8.73 13.08
C LYS A 83 -6.74 9.43 12.31
N GLN A 84 -6.79 9.38 10.98
CA GLN A 84 -5.77 10.01 10.12
C GLN A 84 -5.80 11.53 10.25
N ALA A 85 -7.00 12.13 10.31
CA ALA A 85 -7.13 13.57 10.57
C ALA A 85 -6.57 13.96 11.96
N ALA A 86 -6.73 13.13 12.98
CA ALA A 86 -6.13 13.37 14.29
C ALA A 86 -4.59 13.28 14.24
N ALA A 87 -4.03 12.30 13.52
CA ALA A 87 -2.59 12.18 13.33
C ALA A 87 -2.00 13.38 12.59
N VAL A 88 -2.68 13.89 11.56
CA VAL A 88 -2.25 15.11 10.83
C VAL A 88 -2.26 16.34 11.76
N ARG A 89 -3.27 16.48 12.60
CA ARG A 89 -3.30 17.56 13.62
C ARG A 89 -2.13 17.44 14.60
N ALA A 90 -1.87 16.24 15.12
CA ALA A 90 -0.73 16.00 16.02
C ALA A 90 0.62 16.32 15.34
N ALA A 91 0.76 15.96 14.06
CA ALA A 91 1.96 16.30 13.28
C ALA A 91 2.14 17.82 13.12
N ARG A 92 1.06 18.54 12.81
CA ARG A 92 1.09 20.01 12.70
C ARG A 92 1.46 20.65 14.04
N ASP A 93 0.84 20.20 15.14
CA ASP A 93 1.03 20.78 16.46
C ASP A 93 2.45 20.49 17.02
N ALA A 94 3.08 19.40 16.56
CA ALA A 94 4.48 19.06 16.84
C ALA A 94 5.49 19.77 15.93
N GLY A 95 5.04 20.50 14.90
CA GLY A 95 5.91 21.22 13.97
C GLY A 95 6.61 20.33 12.94
N VAL A 96 6.00 19.21 12.53
CA VAL A 96 6.53 18.35 11.46
C VAL A 96 6.72 19.15 10.19
N GLY A 97 7.91 19.05 9.58
CA GLY A 97 8.30 19.84 8.40
C GLY A 97 7.74 19.30 7.08
N HIS A 98 7.48 17.98 6.98
CA HIS A 98 6.97 17.35 5.75
C HIS A 98 6.19 16.07 6.07
N ILE A 99 5.04 15.86 5.40
CA ILE A 99 4.25 14.62 5.49
C ILE A 99 4.26 13.89 4.14
N ALA A 100 4.86 12.70 4.08
CA ALA A 100 4.61 11.74 3.03
C ALA A 100 3.42 10.85 3.45
N TYR A 101 2.41 10.70 2.59
CA TYR A 101 1.21 9.91 2.88
C TYR A 101 1.00 8.79 1.87
N THR A 102 0.79 7.56 2.36
CA THR A 102 0.46 6.42 1.49
C THR A 102 -1.01 6.47 1.09
N SER A 103 -1.26 7.01 -0.08
CA SER A 103 -2.57 7.15 -0.72
C SER A 103 -2.83 6.01 -1.73
N VAL A 104 -3.79 6.19 -2.61
CA VAL A 104 -4.15 5.26 -3.70
C VAL A 104 -4.11 5.98 -5.04
N VAL A 105 -3.76 5.26 -6.11
CA VAL A 105 -3.75 5.80 -7.48
C VAL A 105 -5.05 6.50 -7.83
N ASP A 106 -4.92 7.64 -8.53
CA ASP A 106 -6.02 8.48 -8.96
C ASP A 106 -7.00 8.88 -7.82
N ALA A 107 -6.53 9.00 -6.56
CA ALA A 107 -7.36 9.25 -5.37
C ALA A 107 -8.42 10.35 -5.55
N PRO A 108 -8.15 11.49 -6.22
CA PRO A 108 -9.15 12.54 -6.41
C PRO A 108 -10.32 12.13 -7.30
N THR A 109 -10.12 11.23 -8.27
CA THR A 109 -11.06 10.98 -9.37
C THR A 109 -11.53 9.53 -9.48
N THR A 110 -10.79 8.58 -8.91
CA THR A 110 -11.14 7.16 -9.01
C THR A 110 -12.48 6.88 -8.35
N PRO A 111 -13.36 6.06 -8.99
CA PRO A 111 -14.64 5.67 -8.42
C PRO A 111 -14.54 4.59 -7.34
N ILE A 112 -13.35 4.01 -7.10
CA ILE A 112 -13.14 2.90 -6.17
C ILE A 112 -13.56 3.31 -4.76
N GLY A 113 -14.42 2.52 -4.12
CA GLY A 113 -15.05 2.87 -2.84
C GLY A 113 -14.05 3.25 -1.74
N PHE A 114 -12.98 2.47 -1.54
CA PHE A 114 -11.98 2.75 -0.51
C PHE A 114 -11.11 4.00 -0.77
N ALA A 115 -11.14 4.58 -1.97
CA ALA A 115 -10.44 5.84 -2.26
C ALA A 115 -11.04 7.04 -1.49
N ARG A 116 -12.28 6.95 -1.01
CA ARG A 116 -12.92 7.97 -0.18
C ARG A 116 -12.06 8.35 1.02
N VAL A 117 -11.49 7.37 1.71
CA VAL A 117 -10.61 7.60 2.87
C VAL A 117 -9.34 8.35 2.47
N HIS A 118 -8.74 7.92 1.36
CA HIS A 118 -7.50 8.53 0.88
C HIS A 118 -7.73 9.98 0.44
N ARG A 119 -8.82 10.24 -0.29
CA ARG A 119 -9.22 11.60 -0.71
C ARG A 119 -9.43 12.52 0.49
N ALA A 120 -10.22 12.09 1.47
CA ALA A 120 -10.45 12.86 2.68
C ALA A 120 -9.16 13.15 3.46
N THR A 121 -8.22 12.19 3.49
CA THR A 121 -6.94 12.37 4.17
C THR A 121 -6.01 13.30 3.40
N GLU A 122 -5.93 13.20 2.06
CA GLU A 122 -5.18 14.14 1.22
C GLU A 122 -5.70 15.57 1.43
N GLU A 123 -7.02 15.78 1.48
CA GLU A 123 -7.63 17.09 1.74
C GLU A 123 -7.22 17.65 3.11
N VAL A 124 -7.24 16.83 4.17
CA VAL A 124 -6.82 17.24 5.51
C VAL A 124 -5.33 17.59 5.55
N ILE A 125 -4.48 16.80 4.91
CA ILE A 125 -3.04 17.06 4.83
C ILE A 125 -2.79 18.37 4.07
N ALA A 126 -3.38 18.57 2.89
CA ALA A 126 -3.23 19.78 2.10
C ALA A 126 -3.70 21.03 2.86
N ALA A 127 -4.79 20.91 3.63
CA ALA A 127 -5.32 22.01 4.45
C ALA A 127 -4.50 22.28 5.73
N SER A 128 -3.58 21.39 6.12
CA SER A 128 -2.78 21.53 7.35
C SER A 128 -1.73 22.63 7.27
N GLY A 129 -1.31 23.00 6.06
CA GLY A 129 -0.20 23.93 5.79
C GLY A 129 1.19 23.27 5.87
N ILE A 130 1.27 21.98 6.18
CA ILE A 130 2.54 21.24 6.17
C ILE A 130 2.87 20.86 4.72
N PRO A 131 4.09 21.07 4.21
CA PRO A 131 4.53 20.50 2.94
C PRO A 131 4.28 18.99 2.87
N TYR A 132 3.80 18.49 1.72
CA TYR A 132 3.39 17.11 1.63
C TYR A 132 3.86 16.40 0.36
N THR A 133 3.88 15.06 0.42
CA THR A 133 3.97 14.19 -0.77
C THR A 133 2.90 13.11 -0.68
N PHE A 134 2.06 13.00 -1.72
CA PHE A 134 1.12 11.91 -1.83
C PHE A 134 1.73 10.77 -2.64
N LEU A 135 1.98 9.64 -1.97
CA LEU A 135 2.40 8.39 -2.57
C LEU A 135 1.14 7.61 -2.94
N ARG A 136 0.60 7.85 -4.13
CA ARG A 136 -0.64 7.22 -4.62
C ARG A 136 -0.32 5.84 -5.17
N ASN A 137 -0.29 4.88 -4.25
CA ASN A 137 0.11 3.50 -4.52
C ASN A 137 -0.97 2.76 -5.34
N ALA A 138 -0.53 2.01 -6.35
CA ALA A 138 -1.33 0.97 -6.96
C ALA A 138 -1.59 -0.19 -5.97
N MET A 139 -2.50 -1.09 -6.33
CA MET A 139 -2.68 -2.35 -5.61
C MET A 139 -1.40 -3.18 -5.63
N TYR A 140 -1.16 -3.92 -4.55
CA TYR A 140 0.07 -4.70 -4.43
C TYR A 140 0.01 -6.00 -5.24
N HIS A 141 1.10 -6.39 -5.90
CA HIS A 141 1.24 -7.72 -6.53
C HIS A 141 0.86 -8.82 -5.55
N GLU A 142 1.29 -8.71 -4.29
CA GLU A 142 1.09 -9.69 -3.24
C GLU A 142 -0.38 -9.93 -2.90
N ASN A 143 -1.28 -8.98 -3.18
CA ASN A 143 -2.71 -9.17 -2.98
C ASN A 143 -3.28 -10.23 -3.94
N TYR A 144 -2.62 -10.44 -5.08
CA TYR A 144 -3.06 -11.37 -6.13
C TYR A 144 -2.20 -12.62 -6.20
N THR A 145 -0.93 -12.55 -5.79
CA THR A 145 -0.01 -13.69 -5.86
C THR A 145 -0.10 -14.60 -4.62
N LEU A 146 -0.31 -14.04 -3.43
CA LEU A 146 -0.48 -14.85 -2.21
C LEU A 146 -1.68 -15.81 -2.25
N PRO A 147 -2.84 -15.47 -2.86
CA PRO A 147 -3.97 -16.41 -2.98
C PRO A 147 -3.78 -17.53 -4.01
N LEU A 148 -2.69 -17.54 -4.80
CA LEU A 148 -2.48 -18.54 -5.84
C LEU A 148 -2.35 -19.97 -5.31
N ALA A 149 -1.78 -20.18 -4.13
CA ALA A 149 -1.73 -21.50 -3.49
C ALA A 149 -3.13 -22.07 -3.28
N ALA A 150 -4.05 -21.28 -2.72
CA ALA A 150 -5.45 -21.67 -2.52
C ALA A 150 -6.19 -21.84 -3.85
N ALA A 151 -5.81 -21.10 -4.90
CA ALA A 151 -6.37 -21.31 -6.25
C ALA A 151 -5.97 -22.67 -6.84
N TYR A 152 -4.74 -23.13 -6.59
CA TYR A 152 -4.31 -24.48 -6.96
C TYR A 152 -5.09 -25.57 -6.20
N GLU A 153 -5.31 -25.40 -4.90
CA GLU A 153 -6.09 -26.36 -4.09
C GLU A 153 -7.54 -26.44 -4.59
N ARG A 154 -8.10 -25.33 -5.03
CA ARG A 154 -9.45 -25.24 -5.57
C ARG A 154 -9.55 -25.74 -7.02
N GLY A 155 -8.42 -25.77 -7.75
CA GLY A 155 -8.33 -26.16 -9.16
C GLY A 155 -8.54 -25.04 -10.17
N ALA A 156 -8.88 -23.81 -9.73
CA ALA A 156 -9.04 -22.64 -10.59
C ALA A 156 -8.75 -21.33 -9.88
N LEU A 157 -8.28 -20.34 -10.63
CA LEU A 157 -8.27 -18.93 -10.26
C LEU A 157 -9.60 -18.32 -10.72
N ILE A 158 -10.43 -17.93 -9.76
CA ILE A 158 -11.77 -17.36 -10.02
C ILE A 158 -11.70 -15.84 -10.01
N SER A 159 -12.31 -15.17 -10.98
CA SER A 159 -12.48 -13.73 -11.01
C SER A 159 -13.82 -13.29 -11.59
N ALA A 160 -14.18 -12.04 -11.36
CA ALA A 160 -15.29 -11.35 -12.02
C ALA A 160 -14.81 -10.06 -12.69
N ALA A 161 -13.54 -10.04 -13.13
CA ALA A 161 -12.87 -8.87 -13.67
C ALA A 161 -12.84 -8.84 -15.21
N GLY A 162 -13.41 -9.85 -15.88
CA GLY A 162 -13.36 -9.97 -17.33
C GLY A 162 -11.92 -9.93 -17.86
N ASP A 163 -11.73 -9.24 -18.98
CA ASP A 163 -10.43 -9.01 -19.60
C ASP A 163 -9.78 -7.68 -19.13
N GLY A 164 -10.24 -7.11 -18.01
CA GLY A 164 -9.74 -5.85 -17.50
C GLY A 164 -8.29 -5.94 -17.02
N GLY A 165 -7.52 -4.90 -17.34
CA GLY A 165 -6.12 -4.78 -16.94
C GLY A 165 -5.97 -4.23 -15.52
N ASN A 166 -4.93 -4.68 -14.81
CA ASN A 166 -4.59 -4.22 -13.47
C ASN A 166 -3.08 -3.91 -13.38
N ALA A 167 -2.72 -2.62 -13.24
CA ALA A 167 -1.35 -2.12 -13.21
C ALA A 167 -0.80 -2.12 -11.77
N THR A 168 -0.77 -3.29 -11.14
CA THR A 168 -0.28 -3.46 -9.76
C THR A 168 1.23 -3.26 -9.65
N ALA A 169 1.72 -2.95 -8.45
CA ALA A 169 3.14 -2.80 -8.14
C ALA A 169 3.57 -3.72 -6.99
N SER A 170 4.86 -4.06 -6.89
CA SER A 170 5.35 -4.80 -5.73
C SER A 170 5.36 -3.89 -4.49
N ARG A 171 5.04 -4.46 -3.34
CA ARG A 171 5.11 -3.71 -2.07
C ARG A 171 6.53 -3.24 -1.78
N ASP A 172 7.54 -3.99 -2.22
CA ASP A 172 8.95 -3.64 -2.04
C ASP A 172 9.34 -2.41 -2.86
N ASP A 173 8.94 -2.32 -4.15
CA ASP A 173 9.21 -1.13 -4.97
C ASP A 173 8.50 0.12 -4.42
N LEU A 174 7.24 -0.03 -3.96
CA LEU A 174 6.50 1.06 -3.33
C LEU A 174 7.15 1.51 -2.00
N ALA A 175 7.67 0.57 -1.23
CA ALA A 175 8.41 0.87 0.00
C ALA A 175 9.74 1.58 -0.29
N LEU A 176 10.46 1.16 -1.35
CA LEU A 176 11.67 1.83 -1.79
C LEU A 176 11.39 3.26 -2.27
N ALA A 177 10.33 3.47 -3.06
CA ALA A 177 9.92 4.81 -3.48
C ALA A 177 9.61 5.72 -2.28
N ALA A 178 8.90 5.20 -1.27
CA ALA A 178 8.66 5.93 -0.03
C ALA A 178 9.97 6.28 0.70
N ALA A 179 10.93 5.35 0.77
CA ALA A 179 12.24 5.61 1.39
C ALA A 179 13.06 6.65 0.60
N VAL A 180 12.98 6.66 -0.73
CA VAL A 180 13.58 7.70 -1.60
C VAL A 180 13.03 9.06 -1.23
N VAL A 181 11.70 9.23 -1.25
CA VAL A 181 11.02 10.49 -0.91
C VAL A 181 11.38 10.98 0.49
N LEU A 182 11.54 10.07 1.44
CA LEU A 182 11.90 10.41 2.82
C LEU A 182 13.37 10.78 3.01
N SER A 183 14.26 10.40 2.08
CA SER A 183 15.72 10.60 2.20
C SER A 183 16.30 11.60 1.20
N THR A 184 15.49 12.16 0.32
CA THR A 184 15.89 13.16 -0.68
C THR A 184 15.01 14.40 -0.61
N ASP A 185 15.41 15.50 -1.26
CA ASP A 185 14.67 16.76 -1.30
C ASP A 185 13.94 16.92 -2.64
N GLY A 186 13.03 17.90 -2.72
CA GLY A 186 12.35 18.27 -3.96
C GLY A 186 11.05 17.50 -4.21
N HIS A 187 10.46 16.90 -3.17
CA HIS A 187 9.22 16.15 -3.24
C HIS A 187 8.01 16.89 -2.64
N GLU A 188 8.23 18.11 -2.15
CA GLU A 188 7.21 18.89 -1.45
C GLU A 188 6.07 19.29 -2.39
N ASN A 189 4.84 19.17 -1.89
CA ASN A 189 3.59 19.50 -2.59
C ASN A 189 3.40 18.76 -3.91
N THR A 190 3.88 17.52 -3.95
CA THR A 190 3.85 16.63 -5.12
C THR A 190 2.97 15.41 -4.86
N ALA A 191 2.30 14.91 -5.89
CA ALA A 191 1.62 13.63 -5.88
C ALA A 191 2.24 12.72 -6.95
N TYR A 192 2.65 11.51 -6.57
CA TYR A 192 3.19 10.47 -7.45
C TYR A 192 2.18 9.35 -7.64
N GLU A 193 1.89 8.99 -8.88
CA GLU A 193 0.99 7.89 -9.25
C GLU A 193 1.80 6.61 -9.44
N LEU A 194 1.93 5.82 -8.38
CA LEU A 194 2.90 4.73 -8.26
C LEU A 194 2.31 3.40 -8.75
N THR A 195 2.38 3.17 -10.06
CA THR A 195 1.90 1.95 -10.70
C THR A 195 3.04 1.00 -11.08
N GLY A 196 2.72 -0.27 -11.32
CA GLY A 196 3.68 -1.23 -11.86
C GLY A 196 4.00 -0.99 -13.33
N PRO A 197 4.97 -1.76 -13.89
CA PRO A 197 5.52 -1.51 -15.22
C PRO A 197 4.56 -1.87 -16.35
N ARG A 198 3.53 -2.65 -16.08
CA ARG A 198 2.48 -3.01 -17.03
C ARG A 198 1.18 -3.41 -16.34
N ALA A 199 0.07 -3.30 -17.06
CA ALA A 199 -1.17 -3.94 -16.67
C ALA A 199 -1.17 -5.43 -17.07
N TRP A 200 -1.89 -6.25 -16.32
CA TRP A 200 -2.07 -7.68 -16.55
C TRP A 200 -3.51 -8.09 -16.25
N THR A 201 -3.97 -9.20 -16.83
CA THR A 201 -5.33 -9.77 -16.63
C THR A 201 -5.29 -11.01 -15.75
N PHE A 202 -6.43 -11.41 -15.16
CA PHE A 202 -6.50 -12.64 -14.37
C PHE A 202 -6.21 -13.91 -15.21
N ALA A 203 -6.54 -13.91 -16.49
CA ALA A 203 -6.17 -14.98 -17.40
C ALA A 203 -4.65 -15.07 -17.56
N GLU A 204 -3.95 -13.93 -17.71
CA GLU A 204 -2.49 -13.88 -17.74
C GLU A 204 -1.88 -14.33 -16.41
N LEU A 205 -2.45 -13.94 -15.26
CA LEU A 205 -1.97 -14.34 -13.94
C LEU A 205 -2.02 -15.87 -13.78
N ALA A 206 -3.13 -16.51 -14.18
CA ALA A 206 -3.25 -17.98 -14.16
C ALA A 206 -2.22 -18.66 -15.09
N ALA A 207 -2.01 -18.10 -16.28
CA ALA A 207 -0.98 -18.60 -17.21
C ALA A 207 0.45 -18.43 -16.66
N LEU A 208 0.75 -17.32 -15.98
CA LEU A 208 2.01 -17.08 -15.30
C LEU A 208 2.26 -18.09 -14.18
N ALA A 209 1.26 -18.33 -13.33
CA ALA A 209 1.31 -19.32 -12.28
C ALA A 209 1.54 -20.74 -12.83
N SER A 210 0.84 -21.10 -13.91
CA SER A 210 1.04 -22.39 -14.59
C SER A 210 2.46 -22.56 -15.11
N ARG A 211 3.05 -21.53 -15.71
CA ARG A 211 4.44 -21.55 -16.16
C ARG A 211 5.45 -21.65 -15.02
N ALA A 212 5.18 -20.95 -13.92
CA ALA A 212 6.08 -20.92 -12.76
C ALA A 212 6.16 -22.28 -12.05
N THR A 213 5.04 -23.01 -11.96
CA THR A 213 4.96 -24.28 -11.22
C THR A 213 5.09 -25.52 -12.13
N GLY A 214 4.92 -25.37 -13.43
CA GLY A 214 4.78 -26.51 -14.38
C GLY A 214 3.44 -27.24 -14.23
N LYS A 215 2.50 -26.78 -13.40
CA LYS A 215 1.15 -27.36 -13.18
C LYS A 215 0.10 -26.44 -13.79
N PRO A 216 -0.88 -26.95 -14.53
CA PRO A 216 -1.95 -26.11 -15.09
C PRO A 216 -2.80 -25.49 -13.98
N LEU A 217 -3.10 -24.20 -14.11
CA LEU A 217 -4.10 -23.48 -13.32
C LEU A 217 -5.06 -22.81 -14.30
N ALA A 218 -6.32 -23.24 -14.29
CA ALA A 218 -7.35 -22.63 -15.13
C ALA A 218 -7.76 -21.25 -14.55
N HIS A 219 -8.03 -20.29 -15.43
CA HIS A 219 -8.79 -19.10 -15.06
C HIS A 219 -10.27 -19.34 -15.32
N GLN A 220 -11.09 -19.03 -14.34
CA GLN A 220 -12.55 -19.12 -14.44
C GLN A 220 -13.16 -17.75 -14.20
N GLU A 221 -13.62 -17.12 -15.28
CA GLU A 221 -14.42 -15.90 -15.17
C GLU A 221 -15.84 -16.25 -14.76
N VAL A 222 -16.37 -15.55 -13.77
CA VAL A 222 -17.72 -15.75 -13.25
C VAL A 222 -18.48 -14.42 -13.15
N ARG A 223 -19.80 -14.48 -13.00
CA ARG A 223 -20.60 -13.27 -12.78
C ARG A 223 -20.29 -12.70 -11.39
N PRO A 224 -20.41 -11.37 -11.17
CA PRO A 224 -20.16 -10.76 -9.88
C PRO A 224 -20.92 -11.40 -8.71
N VAL A 225 -22.17 -11.82 -8.94
CA VAL A 225 -22.99 -12.50 -7.92
C VAL A 225 -22.44 -13.88 -7.54
N ASP A 226 -21.89 -14.61 -8.51
CA ASP A 226 -21.28 -15.92 -8.27
C ASP A 226 -19.94 -15.75 -7.57
N TYR A 227 -19.15 -14.71 -7.93
CA TYR A 227 -17.90 -14.36 -7.24
C TYR A 227 -18.15 -13.99 -5.78
N LEU A 228 -19.19 -13.22 -5.49
CA LEU A 228 -19.61 -12.91 -4.12
C LEU A 228 -19.92 -14.18 -3.32
N ALA A 229 -20.64 -15.11 -3.93
CA ALA A 229 -20.99 -16.39 -3.31
C ALA A 229 -19.73 -17.24 -3.00
N GLU A 230 -18.78 -17.29 -3.93
CA GLU A 230 -17.49 -17.98 -3.74
C GLU A 230 -16.66 -17.37 -2.60
N LEU A 231 -16.58 -16.03 -2.51
CA LEU A 231 -15.87 -15.34 -1.43
C LEU A 231 -16.49 -15.66 -0.06
N ARG A 232 -17.82 -15.64 0.02
CA ARG A 232 -18.54 -15.98 1.25
C ARG A 232 -18.37 -17.45 1.64
N ALA A 233 -18.44 -18.35 0.69
CA ALA A 233 -18.17 -19.78 0.90
C ALA A 233 -16.74 -20.04 1.39
N GLY A 234 -15.79 -19.22 0.93
CA GLY A 234 -14.39 -19.21 1.40
C GLY A 234 -14.18 -18.54 2.77
N GLY A 235 -15.25 -18.09 3.44
CA GLY A 235 -15.17 -17.48 4.78
C GLY A 235 -14.74 -16.00 4.78
N VAL A 236 -14.77 -15.33 3.64
CA VAL A 236 -14.50 -13.89 3.58
C VAL A 236 -15.68 -13.12 4.21
N PRO A 237 -15.43 -12.21 5.18
CA PRO A 237 -16.49 -11.39 5.77
C PRO A 237 -17.27 -10.60 4.72
N ASP A 238 -18.58 -10.45 4.89
CA ASP A 238 -19.48 -9.85 3.90
C ASP A 238 -18.99 -8.50 3.36
N PHE A 239 -18.58 -7.60 4.24
CA PHE A 239 -18.13 -6.27 3.83
C PHE A 239 -16.85 -6.30 2.96
N LEU A 240 -15.96 -7.27 3.20
CA LEU A 240 -14.76 -7.48 2.37
C LEU A 240 -15.10 -8.17 1.05
N ALA A 241 -16.05 -9.12 1.08
CA ALA A 241 -16.50 -9.80 -0.13
C ALA A 241 -17.15 -8.79 -1.11
N GLU A 242 -18.00 -7.89 -0.61
CA GLU A 242 -18.59 -6.82 -1.40
C GLU A 242 -17.54 -5.86 -1.95
N LEU A 243 -16.54 -5.49 -1.13
CA LEU A 243 -15.42 -4.66 -1.56
C LEU A 243 -14.59 -5.32 -2.68
N PHE A 244 -14.37 -6.63 -2.62
CA PHE A 244 -13.66 -7.36 -3.67
C PHE A 244 -14.47 -7.45 -4.96
N VAL A 245 -15.79 -7.62 -4.89
CA VAL A 245 -16.66 -7.58 -6.06
C VAL A 245 -16.65 -6.21 -6.73
N ASP A 246 -16.76 -5.14 -5.96
CA ASP A 246 -16.66 -3.76 -6.44
C ASP A 246 -15.27 -3.51 -7.10
N HIS A 247 -14.21 -3.96 -6.47
CA HIS A 247 -12.86 -3.86 -7.01
C HIS A 247 -12.71 -4.59 -8.34
N HIS A 248 -13.25 -5.82 -8.49
CA HIS A 248 -13.22 -6.55 -9.73
C HIS A 248 -14.06 -5.86 -10.83
N ALA A 249 -15.17 -5.22 -10.48
CA ALA A 249 -15.94 -4.42 -11.45
C ALA A 249 -15.08 -3.26 -11.98
N HIS A 250 -14.34 -2.56 -11.13
CA HIS A 250 -13.46 -1.48 -11.55
C HIS A 250 -12.26 -1.95 -12.39
N ILE A 251 -11.73 -3.15 -12.13
CA ILE A 251 -10.71 -3.76 -13.00
C ILE A 251 -11.34 -4.03 -14.39
N ARG A 252 -12.51 -4.66 -14.45
CA ARG A 252 -13.23 -4.94 -15.69
C ARG A 252 -13.50 -3.69 -16.52
N ASP A 253 -13.84 -2.60 -15.85
CA ASP A 253 -14.13 -1.31 -16.47
C ASP A 253 -12.84 -0.51 -16.83
N GLY A 254 -11.65 -1.09 -16.63
CA GLY A 254 -10.35 -0.54 -17.02
C GLY A 254 -9.82 0.57 -16.09
N VAL A 255 -10.46 0.83 -14.97
CA VAL A 255 -10.09 1.92 -14.02
C VAL A 255 -8.65 1.75 -13.49
N LEU A 256 -8.18 0.49 -13.36
CA LEU A 256 -6.87 0.16 -12.78
C LEU A 256 -5.80 -0.20 -13.82
N SER A 257 -6.06 0.04 -15.10
CA SER A 257 -5.18 -0.39 -16.19
C SER A 257 -4.08 0.62 -16.56
N THR A 258 -4.17 1.87 -16.09
CA THR A 258 -3.24 2.93 -16.46
C THR A 258 -1.88 2.72 -15.83
N VAL A 259 -0.84 2.74 -16.66
CA VAL A 259 0.57 2.69 -16.25
C VAL A 259 1.15 4.10 -16.24
N ARG A 260 1.90 4.43 -15.18
CA ARG A 260 2.57 5.72 -14.97
C ARG A 260 4.07 5.50 -14.76
N PRO A 261 4.94 6.43 -15.14
CA PRO A 261 6.38 6.27 -15.01
C PRO A 261 6.92 6.56 -13.60
N ASP A 262 6.16 7.26 -12.76
CA ASP A 262 6.60 7.87 -11.50
C ASP A 262 7.32 6.87 -10.57
N LEU A 263 6.82 5.63 -10.47
CA LEU A 263 7.43 4.63 -9.60
C LEU A 263 8.83 4.22 -10.10
N GLU A 264 8.96 3.96 -11.38
CA GLU A 264 10.25 3.56 -11.97
C GLU A 264 11.27 4.71 -11.91
N GLU A 265 10.82 5.95 -12.14
CA GLU A 265 11.65 7.14 -12.03
C GLU A 265 12.14 7.37 -10.60
N LEU A 266 11.27 7.25 -9.58
CA LEU A 266 11.65 7.37 -8.17
C LEU A 266 12.63 6.27 -7.74
N VAL A 267 12.36 5.03 -8.12
CA VAL A 267 13.17 3.86 -7.73
C VAL A 267 14.52 3.82 -8.47
N GLY A 268 14.60 4.39 -9.68
CA GLY A 268 15.82 4.49 -10.49
C GLY A 268 16.34 3.15 -11.02
N ARG A 269 15.49 2.12 -11.05
CA ARG A 269 15.78 0.79 -11.62
C ARG A 269 14.51 0.16 -12.17
N PRO A 270 14.62 -0.88 -13.04
CA PRO A 270 13.46 -1.64 -13.49
C PRO A 270 12.64 -2.18 -12.31
N LEU A 271 11.32 -2.03 -12.40
CA LEU A 271 10.39 -2.47 -11.37
C LEU A 271 10.22 -3.99 -11.36
N THR A 272 9.87 -4.53 -10.20
CA THR A 272 9.46 -5.93 -10.05
C THR A 272 8.21 -6.19 -10.88
N THR A 273 8.29 -7.16 -11.79
CA THR A 273 7.13 -7.53 -12.62
C THR A 273 6.22 -8.51 -11.91
N ILE A 274 4.96 -8.61 -12.36
CA ILE A 274 4.02 -9.61 -11.84
C ILE A 274 4.53 -11.05 -12.05
N GLU A 275 5.28 -11.30 -13.12
CA GLU A 275 5.93 -12.59 -13.39
C GLU A 275 6.93 -12.97 -12.29
N GLN A 276 7.75 -12.00 -11.86
CA GLN A 276 8.70 -12.18 -10.77
C GLN A 276 7.98 -12.42 -9.43
N ALA A 277 6.96 -11.63 -9.15
CA ALA A 277 6.16 -11.77 -7.94
C ALA A 277 5.46 -13.15 -7.85
N VAL A 278 4.92 -13.64 -8.97
CA VAL A 278 4.32 -14.98 -9.06
C VAL A 278 5.35 -16.07 -8.74
N ARG A 279 6.56 -15.97 -9.31
CA ARG A 279 7.63 -16.96 -9.04
C ARG A 279 7.98 -16.98 -7.54
N VAL A 280 8.19 -15.82 -6.95
CA VAL A 280 8.51 -15.72 -5.51
C VAL A 280 7.42 -16.28 -4.62
N SER A 281 6.14 -16.10 -4.96
CA SER A 281 5.03 -16.56 -4.14
C SER A 281 4.76 -18.06 -4.21
N LEU A 282 5.25 -18.76 -5.25
CA LEU A 282 4.97 -20.17 -5.52
C LEU A 282 6.21 -21.08 -5.34
N THR A 283 7.37 -20.51 -5.00
CA THR A 283 8.59 -21.24 -4.61
C THR A 283 8.72 -21.29 -3.10
#